data_e3abc53e25ac803999f227404461d4ca
#
_entry.id   e3abc53e25ac803999f227404461d4ca
#
_cell.length_a   1.000
_cell.length_b   1.000
_cell.length_c   1.000
_cell.angle_alpha   90.00
_cell.angle_beta   90.00
_cell.angle_gamma   90.00
#
_symmetry.space_group_name_H-M   'P 1'
#
loop_
_entity.id
_entity.type
_entity.pdbx_description
1 polymer ?
#
loop_
_entity_poly.entity_id
_entity_poly.type
_entity_poly.pdbx_seq_one_letter_code
_entity_poly.pdbx_strand_id
1 'polypeptide(L)'
;MVTTRQGRLSVVDEDIYQRINTLVDEEKVLREHETPEAVTRLAHIEETLDQCWDLLRQRRALREFGRDPEEAAVRDVDTVERYEQ
;
A
#
# COMPACT_ATOMS: atom_id res chain seq x y z
N MET A 1 21.76 2.72 17.92
CA MET A 1 20.36 2.99 18.26
C MET A 1 19.72 3.97 17.32
N VAL A 2 20.36 5.12 17.11
CA VAL A 2 19.86 6.10 16.15
C VAL A 2 19.79 5.51 14.75
N THR A 3 20.80 4.76 14.37
CA THR A 3 20.85 4.09 13.06
C THR A 3 19.68 3.14 12.88
N THR A 4 19.30 2.44 13.95
CA THR A 4 18.18 1.51 13.89
C THR A 4 16.88 2.23 13.59
N ARG A 5 16.69 3.41 14.17
CA ARG A 5 15.47 4.19 13.94
C ARG A 5 15.36 4.64 12.48
N GLN A 6 16.46 5.12 11.92
CA GLN A 6 16.47 5.54 10.53
C GLN A 6 16.24 4.35 9.60
N GLY A 7 16.88 3.23 9.92
CA GLY A 7 16.66 2.01 9.16
C GLY A 7 15.22 1.56 9.20
N ARG A 8 14.56 1.74 10.36
CA ARG A 8 13.17 1.34 10.49
C ARG A 8 12.24 2.16 9.58
N LEU A 9 12.48 3.47 9.45
CA LEU A 9 11.67 4.29 8.58
C LEU A 9 11.82 3.86 7.12
N SER A 10 13.04 3.57 6.70
CA SER A 10 13.29 3.04 5.35
C SER A 10 12.66 1.67 5.16
N VAL A 11 12.77 0.82 6.18
CA VAL A 11 12.22 -0.54 6.12
C VAL A 11 10.70 -0.50 5.97
N VAL A 12 10.02 0.44 6.62
CA VAL A 12 8.57 0.54 6.51
C VAL A 12 8.15 0.85 5.07
N ASP A 13 8.84 1.76 4.40
CA ASP A 13 8.54 2.05 2.99
C ASP A 13 8.81 0.82 2.13
N GLU A 14 9.93 0.14 2.36
CA GLU A 14 10.26 -1.07 1.63
C GLU A 14 9.22 -2.16 1.85
N ASP A 15 8.73 -2.29 3.09
CA ASP A 15 7.72 -3.29 3.41
C ASP A 15 6.44 -3.03 2.60
N ILE A 16 6.06 -1.77 2.47
CA ILE A 16 4.88 -1.41 1.69
C ILE A 16 5.11 -1.76 0.22
N TYR A 17 6.28 -1.43 -0.33
CA TYR A 17 6.61 -1.78 -1.72
C TYR A 17 6.65 -3.28 -1.94
N GLN A 18 7.21 -4.03 -0.99
CA GLN A 18 7.23 -5.49 -1.09
C GLN A 18 5.83 -6.06 -1.08
N ARG A 19 4.96 -5.51 -0.24
CA ARG A 19 3.58 -5.95 -0.21
C ARG A 19 2.88 -5.67 -1.54
N ILE A 20 3.12 -4.49 -2.10
CA ILE A 20 2.58 -4.14 -3.43
C ILE A 20 3.05 -5.16 -4.46
N ASN A 21 4.34 -5.47 -4.48
CA ASN A 21 4.89 -6.42 -5.44
C ASN A 21 4.28 -7.80 -5.28
N THR A 22 4.12 -8.26 -4.05
CA THR A 22 3.51 -9.55 -3.78
C THR A 22 2.06 -9.59 -4.28
N LEU A 23 1.32 -8.52 -4.03
CA LEU A 23 -0.08 -8.43 -4.46
C LEU A 23 -0.19 -8.37 -5.98
N VAL A 24 0.71 -7.63 -6.63
CA VAL A 24 0.73 -7.55 -8.10
C VAL A 24 1.02 -8.92 -8.71
N ASP A 25 1.95 -9.66 -8.12
CA ASP A 25 2.26 -11.01 -8.60
C ASP A 25 1.05 -11.94 -8.43
N GLU A 26 0.39 -11.85 -7.29
CA GLU A 26 -0.82 -12.65 -7.05
C GLU A 26 -1.92 -12.26 -8.05
N GLU A 27 -2.05 -10.99 -8.33
CA GLU A 27 -3.03 -10.49 -9.30
C GLU A 27 -2.81 -11.12 -10.67
N LYS A 28 -1.55 -11.19 -11.12
CA LYS A 28 -1.22 -11.79 -12.41
C LYS A 28 -1.63 -13.25 -12.47
N VAL A 29 -1.38 -13.99 -11.40
CA VAL A 29 -1.76 -15.42 -11.35
C VAL A 29 -3.28 -15.56 -11.38
N LEU A 30 -3.99 -14.75 -10.61
CA LEU A 30 -5.45 -14.85 -10.52
C LEU A 30 -6.13 -14.47 -11.83
N ARG A 31 -5.55 -13.59 -12.62
CA ARG A 31 -6.13 -13.21 -13.91
C ARG A 31 -6.14 -14.35 -14.91
N GLU A 32 -5.35 -15.38 -14.66
CA GLU A 32 -5.34 -16.58 -15.50
C GLU A 32 -6.45 -17.54 -15.13
N HIS A 33 -7.18 -17.28 -14.06
CA HIS A 33 -8.26 -18.12 -13.58
C HIS A 33 -9.59 -17.40 -13.67
N GLU A 34 -10.59 -18.04 -14.24
CA GLU A 34 -11.91 -17.43 -14.42
C GLU A 34 -12.93 -18.03 -13.45
N THR A 35 -12.56 -18.10 -12.17
CA THR A 35 -13.45 -18.62 -11.14
C THR A 35 -14.04 -17.44 -10.34
N PRO A 36 -15.23 -17.63 -9.74
CA PRO A 36 -15.81 -16.60 -8.89
C PRO A 36 -14.89 -16.23 -7.71
N GLU A 37 -14.17 -17.22 -7.17
CA GLU A 37 -13.23 -16.97 -6.08
C GLU A 37 -12.08 -16.09 -6.52
N ALA A 38 -11.57 -16.31 -7.73
CA ALA A 38 -10.49 -15.47 -8.26
C ALA A 38 -10.97 -14.04 -8.48
N VAL A 39 -12.18 -13.85 -9.00
CA VAL A 39 -12.75 -12.52 -9.20
C VAL A 39 -12.89 -11.78 -7.88
N THR A 40 -13.40 -12.45 -6.86
CA THR A 40 -13.54 -11.84 -5.53
C THR A 40 -12.18 -11.46 -4.95
N ARG A 41 -11.21 -12.35 -5.07
CA ARG A 41 -9.86 -12.10 -4.56
C ARG A 41 -9.19 -10.94 -5.31
N LEU A 42 -9.38 -10.86 -6.63
CA LEU A 42 -8.85 -9.75 -7.43
C LEU A 42 -9.40 -8.41 -6.96
N ALA A 43 -10.70 -8.33 -6.72
CA ALA A 43 -11.31 -7.09 -6.22
C ALA A 43 -10.68 -6.68 -4.89
N HIS A 44 -10.49 -7.63 -4.00
CA HIS A 44 -9.87 -7.36 -2.70
C HIS A 44 -8.42 -6.90 -2.85
N ILE A 45 -7.68 -7.52 -3.76
CA ILE A 45 -6.29 -7.12 -4.02
C ILE A 45 -6.23 -5.69 -4.54
N GLU A 46 -7.12 -5.33 -5.46
CA GLU A 46 -7.15 -3.98 -6.00
C GLU A 46 -7.41 -2.94 -4.91
N GLU A 47 -8.34 -3.23 -4.00
CA GLU A 47 -8.62 -2.34 -2.87
C GLU A 47 -7.39 -2.20 -1.97
N THR A 48 -6.73 -3.31 -1.68
CA THR A 48 -5.53 -3.29 -0.84
C THR A 48 -4.39 -2.54 -1.50
N LEU A 49 -4.22 -2.70 -2.82
CA LEU A 49 -3.21 -1.96 -3.55
C LEU A 49 -3.46 -0.45 -3.48
N ASP A 50 -4.71 -0.02 -3.64
CA ASP A 50 -5.06 1.39 -3.53
C ASP A 50 -4.70 1.93 -2.16
N GLN A 51 -4.97 1.15 -1.11
CA GLN A 51 -4.63 1.55 0.25
C GLN A 51 -3.11 1.63 0.45
N CYS A 52 -2.35 0.72 -0.14
CA CYS A 52 -0.88 0.75 -0.06
C CYS A 52 -0.32 2.00 -0.74
N TRP A 53 -0.80 2.32 -1.93
CA TRP A 53 -0.34 3.52 -2.64
C TRP A 53 -0.72 4.79 -1.90
N ASP A 54 -1.93 4.82 -1.33
CA ASP A 54 -2.37 5.95 -0.52
C ASP A 54 -1.47 6.14 0.69
N LEU A 55 -1.12 5.04 1.36
CA LEU A 55 -0.25 5.09 2.53
C LEU A 55 1.11 5.68 2.17
N LEU A 56 1.68 5.26 1.04
CA LEU A 56 2.94 5.82 0.57
C LEU A 56 2.84 7.31 0.29
N ARG A 57 1.73 7.75 -0.31
CA ARG A 57 1.51 9.18 -0.56
C ARG A 57 1.43 9.97 0.74
N GLN A 58 0.72 9.43 1.74
CA GLN A 58 0.64 10.07 3.05
C GLN A 58 2.02 10.22 3.66
N ARG A 59 2.82 9.15 3.63
CA ARG A 59 4.16 9.16 4.21
C ARG A 59 5.06 10.17 3.51
N ARG A 60 4.95 10.26 2.21
CA ARG A 60 5.72 11.23 1.43
C ARG A 60 5.32 12.67 1.79
N ALA A 61 4.02 12.92 1.87
CA ALA A 61 3.53 14.25 2.22
C ALA A 61 3.99 14.67 3.61
N LEU A 62 3.95 13.74 4.58
CA LEU A 62 4.41 14.03 5.92
C LEU A 62 5.88 14.40 5.94
N ARG A 63 6.71 13.67 5.19
CA ARG A 63 8.14 14.00 5.10
C ARG A 63 8.36 15.39 4.50
N GLU A 64 7.59 15.72 3.47
CA GLU A 64 7.73 17.01 2.80
C GLU A 64 7.38 18.17 3.72
N PHE A 65 6.47 17.95 4.68
CA PHE A 65 6.08 18.94 5.65
C PHE A 65 6.91 18.87 6.93
N GLY A 66 7.95 18.04 6.95
CA GLY A 66 8.81 17.90 8.13
C GLY A 66 8.16 17.14 9.27
N ARG A 67 7.13 16.37 9.00
CA ARG A 67 6.43 15.58 10.01
C ARG A 67 6.85 14.13 9.93
N ASP A 68 6.47 13.37 10.95
CA ASP A 68 6.83 11.96 11.06
C ASP A 68 5.99 11.11 10.09
N PRO A 69 6.63 10.41 9.14
CA PRO A 69 5.89 9.53 8.22
C PRO A 69 5.07 8.46 8.92
N GLU A 70 5.44 8.10 10.16
CA GLU A 70 4.69 7.09 10.90
C GLU A 70 3.31 7.57 11.35
N GLU A 71 3.00 8.86 11.19
CA GLU A 71 1.65 9.37 11.43
C GLU A 71 0.68 8.92 10.34
N ALA A 72 1.19 8.43 9.21
CA ALA A 72 0.35 7.92 8.14
C ALA A 72 -0.41 6.69 8.61
N ALA A 73 -1.66 6.55 8.18
CA ALA A 73 -2.51 5.44 8.56
C ALA A 73 -3.31 4.97 7.36
N VAL A 74 -3.60 3.68 7.34
CA VAL A 74 -4.44 3.09 6.29
C VAL A 74 -5.82 3.74 6.36
N ARG A 75 -6.29 4.26 5.21
CA ARG A 75 -7.61 4.85 5.09
C ARG A 75 -8.55 3.86 4.41
N ASP A 76 -9.84 4.03 4.63
CA ASP A 76 -10.80 3.12 4.01
C ASP A 76 -10.83 3.33 2.48
N VAL A 77 -11.36 2.32 1.79
CA VAL A 77 -11.34 2.28 0.34
C VAL A 77 -12.10 3.46 -0.28
N ASP A 78 -13.22 3.82 0.29
CA ASP A 78 -14.02 4.92 -0.23
C ASP A 78 -13.24 6.24 -0.19
N THR A 79 -12.51 6.48 0.89
CA THR A 79 -11.70 7.69 1.03
C THR A 79 -10.58 7.71 -0.02
N VAL A 80 -9.90 6.58 -0.19
CA VAL A 80 -8.81 6.46 -1.15
C VAL A 80 -9.31 6.71 -2.57
N GLU A 81 -10.43 6.11 -2.93
CA GLU A 81 -10.98 6.25 -4.27
C GLU A 81 -11.37 7.68 -4.58
N ARG A 82 -11.86 8.42 -3.60
CA ARG A 82 -12.18 9.83 -3.81
C ARG A 82 -10.96 10.67 -4.17
N TYR A 83 -9.83 10.36 -3.56
CA TYR A 83 -8.60 11.09 -3.84
C TYR A 83 -8.04 10.78 -5.21
N GLU A 84 -8.35 9.64 -5.76
CA GLU A 84 -7.86 9.25 -7.07
C GLU A 84 -8.70 9.85 -8.20
N GLN A 85 -9.87 10.30 -7.89
CA GLN A 85 -10.73 10.96 -8.87
C GLN A 85 -10.48 12.46 -8.89
#